data_b388ddb76498c58db21345c757ebf343
#
_entry.id   b388ddb76498c58db21345c757ebf343
#
_cell.length_a   1.000
_cell.length_b   1.000
_cell.length_c   1.000
_cell.angle_alpha   90.00
_cell.angle_beta   90.00
_cell.angle_gamma   90.00
#
_symmetry.space_group_name_H-M   'P 1'
#
loop_
_entity.id
_entity.type
_entity.pdbx_description
1 polymer ?
#
loop_
_entity_poly.entity_id
_entity_poly.type
_entity_poly.pdbx_seq_one_letter_code
_entity_poly.pdbx_strand_id
1 'polypeptide(L)'
;MDYFDIVYIVFTIIVTLYSILMILFLIYGFVGIFWKRRFKETNTKSKLAIVVSARNEDNVIKNLIDSIKNSNYPNELVKIFVVAHNCIDSTALVAKESGAIVYDYNNELESRKGYALKYLFEKIDADYGISSFDGYIILDSDNTVSSNYLSKMNDAFIANKRKCIITSYRNSSNFGDNVISAQYGLFFMMANRLGLRGRAVLNATGRISGTGFLVPSEYLVDGWKYTSLTEDLEMSASE
;
A
#
# COMPACT_ATOMS: atom_id res chain seq x y z
N MET A 1 -1.35 -48.82 18.16
CA MET A 1 -2.01 -47.77 17.39
C MET A 1 -1.92 -48.21 15.95
N ASP A 2 -3.06 -48.51 15.33
CA ASP A 2 -3.01 -48.98 13.97
C ASP A 2 -2.95 -47.76 12.97
N TYR A 3 -2.82 -48.06 11.69
CA TYR A 3 -2.70 -47.04 10.65
C TYR A 3 -3.92 -46.09 10.64
N PHE A 4 -5.12 -46.62 10.89
CA PHE A 4 -6.36 -45.81 10.91
C PHE A 4 -6.41 -44.89 12.11
N ASP A 5 -5.88 -45.31 13.29
CA ASP A 5 -5.79 -44.42 14.46
C ASP A 5 -4.90 -43.19 14.20
N ILE A 6 -3.74 -43.44 13.54
CA ILE A 6 -2.81 -42.36 13.19
C ILE A 6 -3.48 -41.35 12.22
N VAL A 7 -4.11 -41.86 11.17
CA VAL A 7 -4.80 -41.04 10.18
C VAL A 7 -5.92 -40.21 10.85
N TYR A 8 -6.71 -40.82 11.73
CA TYR A 8 -7.78 -40.14 12.46
C TYR A 8 -7.26 -39.02 13.36
N ILE A 9 -6.18 -39.28 14.10
CA ILE A 9 -5.56 -38.28 14.97
C ILE A 9 -5.03 -37.10 14.15
N VAL A 10 -4.29 -37.37 13.06
CA VAL A 10 -3.75 -36.32 12.17
C VAL A 10 -4.88 -35.48 11.57
N PHE A 11 -5.93 -36.11 11.07
CA PHE A 11 -7.10 -35.44 10.53
C PHE A 11 -7.77 -34.54 11.58
N THR A 12 -7.96 -35.08 12.80
CA THR A 12 -8.58 -34.32 13.90
C THR A 12 -7.74 -33.09 14.27
N ILE A 13 -6.42 -33.21 14.33
CA ILE A 13 -5.51 -32.09 14.58
C ILE A 13 -5.66 -31.01 13.49
N ILE A 14 -5.64 -31.41 12.21
CA ILE A 14 -5.78 -30.49 11.08
C ILE A 14 -7.11 -29.75 11.15
N VAL A 15 -8.22 -30.47 11.36
CA VAL A 15 -9.57 -29.86 11.45
C VAL A 15 -9.66 -28.92 12.64
N THR A 16 -9.08 -29.29 13.79
CA THR A 16 -9.07 -28.44 14.98
C THR A 16 -8.30 -27.15 14.74
N LEU A 17 -7.09 -27.22 14.16
CA LEU A 17 -6.30 -26.04 13.82
C LEU A 17 -7.02 -25.15 12.82
N TYR A 18 -7.61 -25.73 11.79
CA TYR A 18 -8.42 -24.98 10.82
C TYR A 18 -9.62 -24.29 11.47
N SER A 19 -10.31 -24.97 12.37
CA SER A 19 -11.46 -24.40 13.10
C SER A 19 -11.05 -23.21 13.98
N ILE A 20 -9.90 -23.29 14.65
CA ILE A 20 -9.35 -22.18 15.45
C ILE A 20 -9.05 -20.98 14.53
N LEU A 21 -8.41 -21.19 13.38
CA LEU A 21 -8.15 -20.12 12.41
C LEU A 21 -9.43 -19.48 11.89
N MET A 22 -10.47 -20.26 11.62
CA MET A 22 -11.78 -19.75 11.19
C MET A 22 -12.45 -18.92 12.28
N ILE A 23 -12.40 -19.36 13.54
CA ILE A 23 -12.94 -18.60 14.67
C ILE A 23 -12.22 -17.25 14.81
N LEU A 24 -10.90 -17.22 14.73
CA LEU A 24 -10.12 -15.97 14.75
C LEU A 24 -10.52 -15.04 13.61
N PHE A 25 -10.68 -15.57 12.41
CA PHE A 25 -11.15 -14.80 11.25
C PHE A 25 -12.55 -14.20 11.48
N LEU A 26 -13.48 -14.98 12.04
CA LEU A 26 -14.81 -14.51 12.39
C LEU A 26 -14.79 -13.41 13.46
N ILE A 27 -13.92 -13.54 14.46
CA ILE A 27 -13.75 -12.50 15.50
C ILE A 27 -13.27 -11.20 14.86
N TYR A 28 -12.22 -11.24 14.01
CA TYR A 28 -11.75 -10.05 13.30
C TYR A 28 -12.82 -9.45 12.40
N GLY A 29 -13.57 -10.29 11.68
CA GLY A 29 -14.69 -9.87 10.84
C GLY A 29 -15.78 -9.17 11.65
N PHE A 30 -16.22 -9.76 12.74
CA PHE A 30 -17.22 -9.20 13.64
C PHE A 30 -16.76 -7.84 14.20
N VAL A 31 -15.56 -7.78 14.78
CA VAL A 31 -15.00 -6.52 15.28
C VAL A 31 -14.88 -5.48 14.17
N GLY A 32 -14.43 -5.87 12.99
CA GLY A 32 -14.27 -4.96 11.86
C GLY A 32 -15.58 -4.40 11.30
N ILE A 33 -16.70 -5.09 11.44
CA ILE A 33 -18.03 -4.60 11.04
C ILE A 33 -18.47 -3.47 11.98
N PHE A 34 -18.39 -3.67 13.30
CA PHE A 34 -18.98 -2.79 14.29
C PHE A 34 -18.05 -1.68 14.76
N TRP A 35 -16.74 -1.92 14.78
CA TRP A 35 -15.76 -0.95 15.28
C TRP A 35 -14.77 -0.55 14.19
N LYS A 36 -14.22 0.68 14.35
CA LYS A 36 -13.10 1.16 13.55
C LYS A 36 -12.11 1.89 14.43
N ARG A 37 -10.82 1.67 14.18
CA ARG A 37 -9.77 2.46 14.79
C ARG A 37 -9.81 3.87 14.18
N ARG A 38 -9.84 4.88 15.04
CA ARG A 38 -9.74 6.28 14.65
C ARG A 38 -8.47 6.85 15.26
N PHE A 39 -7.72 7.57 14.49
CA PHE A 39 -6.57 8.31 14.97
C PHE A 39 -6.97 9.75 15.23
N LYS A 40 -6.43 10.35 16.32
CA LYS A 40 -6.65 11.74 16.63
C LYS A 40 -5.94 12.61 15.60
N GLU A 41 -6.58 13.67 15.16
CA GLU A 41 -5.94 14.65 14.28
C GLU A 41 -4.75 15.30 14.98
N THR A 42 -3.65 15.47 14.24
CA THR A 42 -2.42 16.05 14.74
C THR A 42 -2.03 17.29 13.95
N ASN A 43 -1.48 18.28 14.65
CA ASN A 43 -0.87 19.47 14.03
C ASN A 43 0.54 19.18 13.50
N THR A 44 1.19 18.11 13.98
CA THR A 44 2.50 17.70 13.50
C THR A 44 2.38 17.10 12.12
N LYS A 45 3.10 17.66 11.14
CA LYS A 45 3.11 17.17 9.76
C LYS A 45 4.45 16.53 9.44
N SER A 46 4.39 15.34 8.87
CA SER A 46 5.57 14.59 8.41
C SER A 46 5.94 15.02 7.00
N LYS A 47 7.23 14.97 6.69
CA LYS A 47 7.72 15.13 5.32
C LYS A 47 7.56 13.81 4.57
N LEU A 48 6.69 13.77 3.58
CA LEU A 48 6.28 12.57 2.88
C LEU A 48 6.79 12.53 1.44
N ALA A 49 7.29 11.38 1.02
CA ALA A 49 7.56 11.08 -0.38
C ALA A 49 6.45 10.16 -0.93
N ILE A 50 5.88 10.53 -2.06
CA ILE A 50 4.95 9.68 -2.81
C ILE A 50 5.76 8.97 -3.89
N VAL A 51 5.69 7.66 -3.93
CA VAL A 51 6.45 6.79 -4.83
C VAL A 51 5.50 6.05 -5.75
N VAL A 52 5.67 6.24 -7.05
CA VAL A 52 4.78 5.70 -8.08
C VAL A 52 5.60 4.95 -9.13
N SER A 53 5.23 3.70 -9.39
CA SER A 53 5.70 2.96 -10.55
C SER A 53 4.64 3.01 -11.65
N ALA A 54 5.01 3.51 -12.82
CA ALA A 54 4.12 3.67 -13.96
C ALA A 54 4.67 2.96 -15.20
N ARG A 55 3.78 2.28 -15.94
CA ARG A 55 4.11 1.62 -17.20
C ARG A 55 2.99 1.80 -18.21
N ASN A 56 3.19 2.68 -19.20
CA ASN A 56 2.19 3.01 -20.23
C ASN A 56 0.86 3.51 -19.62
N GLU A 57 0.95 4.55 -18.78
CA GLU A 57 -0.15 5.10 -17.97
C GLU A 57 -0.38 6.60 -18.22
N ASP A 58 -0.05 7.09 -19.44
CA ASP A 58 -0.15 8.50 -19.80
C ASP A 58 -1.56 9.09 -19.64
N ASN A 59 -2.59 8.26 -19.80
CA ASN A 59 -3.99 8.65 -19.69
C ASN A 59 -4.47 8.86 -18.23
N VAL A 60 -3.79 8.28 -17.23
CA VAL A 60 -4.29 8.24 -15.84
C VAL A 60 -3.34 8.87 -14.84
N ILE A 61 -2.01 8.84 -15.07
CA ILE A 61 -1.01 9.30 -14.11
C ILE A 61 -1.19 10.76 -13.67
N LYS A 62 -1.68 11.61 -14.57
CA LYS A 62 -2.00 13.01 -14.26
C LYS A 62 -3.08 13.11 -13.18
N ASN A 63 -4.11 12.27 -13.22
CA ASN A 63 -5.20 12.28 -12.25
C ASN A 63 -4.71 11.98 -10.83
N LEU A 64 -3.77 11.03 -10.70
CA LEU A 64 -3.12 10.73 -9.43
C LEU A 64 -2.36 11.94 -8.92
N ILE A 65 -1.45 12.51 -9.73
CA ILE A 65 -0.60 13.64 -9.33
C ILE A 65 -1.45 14.84 -8.93
N ASP A 66 -2.47 15.18 -9.72
CA ASP A 66 -3.39 16.28 -9.42
C ASP A 66 -4.17 16.02 -8.12
N SER A 67 -4.62 14.79 -7.87
CA SER A 67 -5.32 14.43 -6.63
C SER A 67 -4.44 14.59 -5.39
N ILE A 68 -3.15 14.27 -5.49
CA ILE A 68 -2.17 14.47 -4.42
C ILE A 68 -1.96 15.95 -4.16
N LYS A 69 -1.73 16.76 -5.19
CA LYS A 69 -1.50 18.22 -5.09
C LYS A 69 -2.70 18.97 -4.55
N ASN A 70 -3.91 18.50 -4.86
CA ASN A 70 -5.17 19.06 -4.37
C ASN A 70 -5.57 18.54 -2.98
N SER A 71 -4.72 17.75 -2.32
CA SER A 71 -5.00 17.25 -0.98
C SER A 71 -4.87 18.34 0.09
N ASN A 72 -5.58 18.17 1.21
CA ASN A 72 -5.50 19.05 2.38
C ASN A 72 -4.21 18.77 3.20
N TYR A 73 -3.06 18.77 2.54
CA TYR A 73 -1.75 18.58 3.16
C TYR A 73 -0.76 19.60 2.59
N PRO A 74 0.18 20.16 3.39
CA PRO A 74 1.11 21.17 2.89
C PRO A 74 1.96 20.62 1.74
N ASN A 75 1.85 21.22 0.56
CA ASN A 75 2.55 20.76 -0.65
C ASN A 75 4.09 20.80 -0.52
N GLU A 76 4.61 21.73 0.28
CA GLU A 76 6.04 21.86 0.57
C GLU A 76 6.60 20.66 1.37
N LEU A 77 5.74 19.91 2.03
CA LEU A 77 6.12 18.70 2.78
C LEU A 77 5.92 17.41 1.97
N VAL A 78 5.51 17.52 0.69
CA VAL A 78 5.25 16.37 -0.18
C VAL A 78 6.12 16.45 -1.42
N LYS A 79 6.83 15.38 -1.74
CA LYS A 79 7.45 15.18 -3.06
C LYS A 79 6.88 13.97 -3.74
N ILE A 80 6.67 14.08 -5.05
CA ILE A 80 6.13 12.99 -5.87
C ILE A 80 7.24 12.49 -6.77
N PHE A 81 7.61 11.23 -6.62
CA PHE A 81 8.60 10.53 -7.42
C PHE A 81 7.91 9.47 -8.28
N VAL A 82 8.21 9.46 -9.55
CA VAL A 82 7.66 8.52 -10.53
C VAL A 82 8.81 7.80 -11.22
N VAL A 83 8.75 6.48 -11.28
CA VAL A 83 9.57 5.71 -12.20
C VAL A 83 8.74 5.33 -13.42
N ALA A 84 9.14 5.83 -14.60
CA ALA A 84 8.60 5.42 -15.88
C ALA A 84 9.31 4.13 -16.31
N HIS A 85 8.64 3.00 -16.10
CA HIS A 85 9.23 1.67 -16.23
C HIS A 85 8.87 1.03 -17.54
N ASN A 86 9.85 0.89 -18.45
CA ASN A 86 9.67 0.31 -19.78
C ASN A 86 8.48 0.96 -20.53
N CYS A 87 8.34 2.29 -20.42
CA CYS A 87 7.30 3.04 -21.12
C CYS A 87 7.64 3.25 -22.58
N ILE A 88 6.64 3.10 -23.46
CA ILE A 88 6.73 3.41 -24.89
C ILE A 88 5.79 4.56 -25.29
N ASP A 89 5.01 5.07 -24.32
CA ASP A 89 4.06 6.18 -24.47
C ASP A 89 4.58 7.47 -23.79
N SER A 90 3.69 8.44 -23.60
CA SER A 90 4.01 9.75 -23.04
C SER A 90 4.00 9.78 -21.49
N THR A 91 3.95 8.63 -20.78
CA THR A 91 3.82 8.56 -19.31
C THR A 91 4.84 9.44 -18.60
N ALA A 92 6.13 9.34 -18.95
CA ALA A 92 7.20 10.12 -18.32
C ALA A 92 7.01 11.63 -18.51
N LEU A 93 6.65 12.04 -19.73
CA LEU A 93 6.42 13.46 -20.07
C LEU A 93 5.22 14.02 -19.30
N VAL A 94 4.09 13.32 -19.31
CA VAL A 94 2.85 13.71 -18.62
C VAL A 94 3.09 13.82 -17.10
N ALA A 95 3.81 12.88 -16.50
CA ALA A 95 4.14 12.92 -15.07
C ALA A 95 5.02 14.13 -14.74
N LYS A 96 6.03 14.42 -15.57
CA LYS A 96 6.94 15.57 -15.40
C LYS A 96 6.20 16.91 -15.52
N GLU A 97 5.38 17.07 -16.56
CA GLU A 97 4.57 18.27 -16.78
C GLU A 97 3.55 18.47 -15.66
N SER A 98 3.04 17.37 -15.07
CA SER A 98 2.19 17.41 -13.89
C SER A 98 2.97 17.74 -12.60
N GLY A 99 4.31 17.88 -12.67
CA GLY A 99 5.18 18.34 -11.59
C GLY A 99 5.67 17.25 -10.65
N ALA A 100 5.75 16.01 -11.13
CA ALA A 100 6.47 14.94 -10.46
C ALA A 100 7.98 14.96 -10.84
N ILE A 101 8.80 14.39 -9.98
CA ILE A 101 10.21 14.08 -10.26
C ILE A 101 10.20 12.70 -10.92
N VAL A 102 10.68 12.63 -12.17
CA VAL A 102 10.56 11.42 -12.98
C VAL A 102 11.94 10.82 -13.24
N TYR A 103 12.02 9.51 -13.08
CA TYR A 103 13.18 8.69 -13.46
C TYR A 103 12.74 7.65 -14.49
N ASP A 104 13.46 7.59 -15.59
CA ASP A 104 13.24 6.58 -16.62
C ASP A 104 14.03 5.31 -16.29
N TYR A 105 13.36 4.16 -16.35
CA TYR A 105 13.97 2.86 -16.13
C TYR A 105 13.56 1.88 -17.23
N ASN A 106 14.52 1.57 -18.11
CA ASN A 106 14.31 0.68 -19.24
C ASN A 106 15.16 -0.58 -19.06
N ASN A 107 14.52 -1.67 -18.63
CA ASN A 107 15.13 -2.98 -18.48
C ASN A 107 14.06 -4.06 -18.66
N GLU A 108 14.04 -4.71 -19.81
CA GLU A 108 13.05 -5.74 -20.13
C GLU A 108 13.20 -7.01 -19.27
N LEU A 109 14.41 -7.31 -18.79
CA LEU A 109 14.68 -8.47 -17.94
C LEU A 109 14.12 -8.28 -16.52
N GLU A 110 14.00 -7.04 -16.07
CA GLU A 110 13.48 -6.66 -14.76
C GLU A 110 12.13 -5.94 -14.90
N SER A 111 11.14 -6.61 -15.48
CA SER A 111 9.87 -6.01 -15.88
C SER A 111 8.82 -5.91 -14.75
N ARG A 112 9.13 -6.36 -13.52
CA ARG A 112 8.19 -6.34 -12.38
C ARG A 112 8.26 -5.03 -11.62
N LYS A 113 7.15 -4.65 -10.98
CA LYS A 113 7.03 -3.45 -10.15
C LYS A 113 8.10 -3.35 -9.06
N GLY A 114 8.43 -4.47 -8.40
CA GLY A 114 9.45 -4.50 -7.35
C GLY A 114 10.83 -4.01 -7.80
N TYR A 115 11.25 -4.33 -9.04
CA TYR A 115 12.50 -3.83 -9.61
C TYR A 115 12.43 -2.33 -9.93
N ALA A 116 11.30 -1.87 -10.44
CA ALA A 116 11.09 -0.45 -10.68
C ALA A 116 11.15 0.37 -9.37
N LEU A 117 10.53 -0.14 -8.31
CA LEU A 117 10.62 0.47 -6.98
C LEU A 117 12.05 0.45 -6.44
N LYS A 118 12.77 -0.66 -6.58
CA LYS A 118 14.18 -0.77 -6.18
C LYS A 118 15.01 0.31 -6.85
N TYR A 119 14.95 0.41 -8.17
CA TYR A 119 15.65 1.45 -8.93
C TYR A 119 15.27 2.86 -8.47
N LEU A 120 13.96 3.10 -8.26
CA LEU A 120 13.49 4.42 -7.82
C LEU A 120 14.02 4.79 -6.44
N PHE A 121 14.02 3.86 -5.47
CA PHE A 121 14.57 4.09 -4.15
C PHE A 121 16.09 4.33 -4.19
N GLU A 122 16.85 3.63 -5.02
CA GLU A 122 18.28 3.89 -5.25
C GLU A 122 18.51 5.32 -5.77
N LYS A 123 17.67 5.80 -6.69
CA LYS A 123 17.74 7.18 -7.21
C LYS A 123 17.35 8.22 -6.18
N ILE A 124 16.30 7.97 -5.40
CA ILE A 124 15.88 8.87 -4.32
C ILE A 124 16.97 8.96 -3.26
N ASP A 125 17.62 7.85 -2.91
CA ASP A 125 18.71 7.85 -1.95
C ASP A 125 19.90 8.65 -2.45
N ALA A 126 20.31 8.42 -3.68
CA ALA A 126 21.44 9.14 -4.30
C ALA A 126 21.22 10.66 -4.39
N ASP A 127 20.01 11.10 -4.76
CA ASP A 127 19.74 12.51 -5.04
C ASP A 127 19.25 13.30 -3.81
N TYR A 128 18.59 12.63 -2.86
CA TYR A 128 17.93 13.28 -1.71
C TYR A 128 18.31 12.70 -0.35
N GLY A 129 18.75 11.43 -0.32
CA GLY A 129 18.89 10.63 0.90
C GLY A 129 17.56 10.11 1.42
N ILE A 130 17.48 8.82 1.75
CA ILE A 130 16.24 8.17 2.26
C ILE A 130 15.74 8.86 3.53
N SER A 131 16.63 9.24 4.44
CA SER A 131 16.27 9.90 5.70
C SER A 131 15.80 11.35 5.55
N SER A 132 15.78 11.92 4.34
CA SER A 132 15.24 13.26 4.07
C SER A 132 13.72 13.35 4.18
N PHE A 133 13.05 12.20 4.20
CA PHE A 133 11.61 12.06 4.37
C PHE A 133 11.32 11.23 5.61
N ASP A 134 10.23 11.53 6.32
CA ASP A 134 9.78 10.73 7.46
C ASP A 134 9.19 9.38 7.02
N GLY A 135 8.55 9.37 5.85
CA GLY A 135 7.92 8.17 5.31
C GLY A 135 7.60 8.28 3.82
N TYR A 136 7.39 7.12 3.23
CA TYR A 136 7.17 6.89 1.80
C TYR A 136 5.81 6.26 1.57
N ILE A 137 4.96 6.88 0.76
CA ILE A 137 3.65 6.35 0.38
C ILE A 137 3.77 5.76 -1.03
N ILE A 138 3.54 4.46 -1.14
CA ILE A 138 3.56 3.75 -2.42
C ILE A 138 2.15 3.72 -3.00
N LEU A 139 2.00 4.24 -4.23
CA LEU A 139 0.74 4.29 -4.98
C LEU A 139 0.93 3.73 -6.39
N ASP A 140 -0.09 3.08 -6.91
CA ASP A 140 -0.16 2.72 -8.33
C ASP A 140 -0.59 3.94 -9.16
N SER A 141 -0.12 4.03 -10.39
CA SER A 141 -0.32 5.17 -11.30
C SER A 141 -1.79 5.45 -11.67
N ASP A 142 -2.64 4.42 -11.61
CA ASP A 142 -4.08 4.47 -11.89
C ASP A 142 -4.93 4.86 -10.65
N ASN A 143 -4.30 5.10 -9.52
CA ASN A 143 -5.01 5.49 -8.31
C ASN A 143 -5.37 6.98 -8.32
N THR A 144 -6.33 7.34 -7.47
CA THR A 144 -6.60 8.72 -7.06
C THR A 144 -6.78 8.75 -5.54
N VAL A 145 -6.42 9.87 -4.91
CA VAL A 145 -6.52 10.00 -3.46
C VAL A 145 -7.59 11.03 -3.09
N SER A 146 -8.31 10.78 -1.98
CA SER A 146 -9.24 11.77 -1.43
C SER A 146 -8.48 12.96 -0.85
N SER A 147 -9.13 14.12 -0.77
CA SER A 147 -8.52 15.36 -0.28
C SER A 147 -7.90 15.24 1.12
N ASN A 148 -8.43 14.39 1.98
CA ASN A 148 -7.94 14.19 3.34
C ASN A 148 -7.01 12.96 3.49
N TYR A 149 -6.64 12.30 2.39
CA TYR A 149 -5.87 11.06 2.42
C TYR A 149 -4.52 11.22 3.14
N LEU A 150 -3.70 12.17 2.69
CA LEU A 150 -2.36 12.39 3.27
C LEU A 150 -2.46 12.80 4.75
N SER A 151 -3.42 13.65 5.11
CA SER A 151 -3.64 14.03 6.50
C SER A 151 -4.00 12.84 7.38
N LYS A 152 -4.87 11.94 6.92
CA LYS A 152 -5.25 10.73 7.68
C LYS A 152 -4.12 9.70 7.76
N MET A 153 -3.32 9.55 6.70
CA MET A 153 -2.12 8.72 6.74
C MET A 153 -1.10 9.27 7.75
N ASN A 154 -0.88 10.59 7.76
CA ASN A 154 -0.02 11.25 8.73
C ASN A 154 -0.54 11.11 10.17
N ASP A 155 -1.84 11.29 10.42
CA ASP A 155 -2.43 11.11 11.75
C ASP A 155 -2.16 9.70 12.29
N ALA A 156 -2.36 8.68 11.44
CA ALA A 156 -2.08 7.30 11.80
C ALA A 156 -0.58 7.05 12.03
N PHE A 157 0.26 7.63 11.19
CA PHE A 157 1.71 7.50 11.26
C PHE A 157 2.29 8.09 12.55
N ILE A 158 1.87 9.31 12.89
CA ILE A 158 2.28 9.97 14.15
C ILE A 158 1.76 9.20 15.37
N ALA A 159 0.49 8.75 15.34
CA ALA A 159 -0.11 7.98 16.44
C ALA A 159 0.63 6.67 16.73
N ASN A 160 1.25 6.07 15.70
CA ASN A 160 2.10 4.88 15.84
C ASN A 160 3.60 5.23 15.96
N LYS A 161 3.93 6.47 16.38
CA LYS A 161 5.30 6.93 16.65
C LYS A 161 6.23 6.83 15.43
N ARG A 162 5.67 6.85 14.22
CA ARG A 162 6.38 6.68 12.92
C ARG A 162 7.10 5.35 12.75
N LYS A 163 6.68 4.30 13.50
CA LYS A 163 7.36 3.00 13.57
C LYS A 163 6.60 1.85 12.91
N CYS A 164 5.44 2.11 12.32
CA CYS A 164 4.63 1.07 11.70
C CYS A 164 4.32 1.41 10.26
N ILE A 165 4.25 0.40 9.42
CA ILE A 165 3.68 0.50 8.09
C ILE A 165 2.17 0.75 8.24
N ILE A 166 1.66 1.77 7.55
CA ILE A 166 0.25 2.16 7.59
C ILE A 166 -0.40 1.81 6.26
N THR A 167 -1.43 0.99 6.28
CA THR A 167 -2.21 0.67 5.09
C THR A 167 -3.51 1.47 5.05
N SER A 168 -3.98 1.79 3.85
CA SER A 168 -5.23 2.52 3.65
C SER A 168 -6.35 1.67 3.10
N TYR A 169 -7.58 2.16 3.22
CA TYR A 169 -8.73 1.60 2.55
C TYR A 169 -8.74 1.97 1.06
N ARG A 170 -8.98 0.99 0.21
CA ARG A 170 -9.18 1.19 -1.23
C ARG A 170 -10.65 1.00 -1.59
N ASN A 171 -11.10 1.77 -2.57
CA ASN A 171 -12.41 1.62 -3.18
C ASN A 171 -12.28 1.77 -4.70
N SER A 172 -13.25 1.26 -5.45
CA SER A 172 -13.35 1.50 -6.87
C SER A 172 -13.93 2.89 -7.10
N SER A 173 -13.25 3.72 -7.92
CA SER A 173 -13.73 5.05 -8.28
C SER A 173 -14.98 5.00 -9.18
N ASN A 174 -15.13 3.92 -9.92
CA ASN A 174 -16.20 3.67 -10.89
C ASN A 174 -17.21 2.63 -10.41
N PHE A 175 -17.47 2.55 -9.11
CA PHE A 175 -18.35 1.54 -8.50
C PHE A 175 -19.74 1.44 -9.15
N GLY A 176 -20.28 2.55 -9.65
CA GLY A 176 -21.61 2.61 -10.26
C GLY A 176 -21.67 2.34 -11.77
N ASP A 177 -20.53 2.17 -12.45
CA ASP A 177 -20.51 2.12 -13.92
C ASP A 177 -21.03 0.80 -14.49
N ASN A 178 -20.68 -0.31 -13.85
CA ASN A 178 -21.09 -1.65 -14.27
C ASN A 178 -20.96 -2.68 -13.14
N VAL A 179 -21.48 -3.89 -13.38
CA VAL A 179 -21.47 -4.99 -12.40
C VAL A 179 -20.06 -5.40 -11.98
N ILE A 180 -19.10 -5.39 -12.90
CA ILE A 180 -17.73 -5.78 -12.61
C ILE A 180 -17.08 -4.77 -11.65
N SER A 181 -17.21 -3.47 -11.93
CA SER A 181 -16.72 -2.41 -11.06
C SER A 181 -17.36 -2.45 -9.67
N ALA A 182 -18.66 -2.74 -9.60
CA ALA A 182 -19.38 -2.94 -8.34
C ALA A 182 -18.84 -4.14 -7.56
N GLN A 183 -18.56 -5.27 -8.22
CA GLN A 183 -17.95 -6.45 -7.59
C GLN A 183 -16.56 -6.14 -7.02
N TYR A 184 -15.71 -5.41 -7.74
CA TYR A 184 -14.41 -4.98 -7.24
C TYR A 184 -14.55 -4.09 -6.00
N GLY A 185 -15.44 -3.12 -6.03
CA GLY A 185 -15.71 -2.26 -4.87
C GLY A 185 -16.20 -3.04 -3.65
N LEU A 186 -17.12 -3.99 -3.84
CA LEU A 186 -17.57 -4.89 -2.79
C LEU A 186 -16.45 -5.76 -2.25
N PHE A 187 -15.61 -6.33 -3.12
CA PHE A 187 -14.44 -7.12 -2.72
C PHE A 187 -13.50 -6.32 -1.82
N PHE A 188 -13.12 -5.10 -2.22
CA PHE A 188 -12.25 -4.25 -1.39
C PHE A 188 -12.91 -3.84 -0.07
N MET A 189 -14.22 -3.55 -0.09
CA MET A 189 -14.96 -3.26 1.13
C MET A 189 -14.97 -4.46 2.10
N MET A 190 -15.22 -5.67 1.60
CA MET A 190 -15.20 -6.89 2.40
C MET A 190 -13.79 -7.20 2.92
N ALA A 191 -12.77 -7.15 2.06
CA ALA A 191 -11.38 -7.39 2.44
C ALA A 191 -10.92 -6.41 3.54
N ASN A 192 -11.32 -5.15 3.46
CA ASN A 192 -11.04 -4.17 4.50
C ASN A 192 -11.84 -4.44 5.78
N ARG A 193 -13.17 -4.54 5.70
CA ARG A 193 -14.02 -4.67 6.89
C ARG A 193 -13.82 -5.98 7.64
N LEU A 194 -13.76 -7.09 6.91
CA LEU A 194 -13.67 -8.43 7.52
C LEU A 194 -12.21 -8.83 7.79
N GLY A 195 -11.27 -8.37 6.97
CA GLY A 195 -9.86 -8.76 7.07
C GLY A 195 -8.99 -7.80 7.87
N LEU A 196 -8.94 -6.53 7.48
CA LEU A 196 -7.93 -5.59 7.99
C LEU A 196 -8.41 -4.75 9.17
N ARG A 197 -9.66 -4.27 9.12
CA ARG A 197 -10.17 -3.31 10.08
C ARG A 197 -10.29 -3.88 11.50
N GLY A 198 -10.76 -5.12 11.62
CA GLY A 198 -10.85 -5.79 12.93
C GLY A 198 -9.48 -6.04 13.53
N ARG A 199 -8.50 -6.43 12.70
CA ARG A 199 -7.10 -6.58 13.11
C ARG A 199 -6.53 -5.25 13.64
N ALA A 200 -6.77 -4.15 12.91
CA ALA A 200 -6.33 -2.82 13.34
C ALA A 200 -6.95 -2.38 14.68
N VAL A 201 -8.24 -2.69 14.93
CA VAL A 201 -8.92 -2.40 16.21
C VAL A 201 -8.29 -3.19 17.36
N LEU A 202 -7.95 -4.45 17.12
CA LEU A 202 -7.37 -5.36 18.11
C LEU A 202 -5.83 -5.29 18.19
N ASN A 203 -5.20 -4.30 17.53
CA ASN A 203 -3.73 -4.14 17.44
C ASN A 203 -3.01 -5.38 16.90
N ALA A 204 -3.67 -6.17 16.06
CA ALA A 204 -3.04 -7.27 15.34
C ALA A 204 -2.46 -6.76 14.01
N THR A 205 -1.41 -7.45 13.54
CA THR A 205 -0.79 -7.14 12.24
C THR A 205 -1.76 -7.34 11.10
N GLY A 206 -1.75 -6.39 10.15
CA GLY A 206 -2.45 -6.49 8.87
C GLY A 206 -1.48 -6.87 7.77
N ARG A 207 -2.00 -7.19 6.58
CA ARG A 207 -1.19 -7.34 5.38
C ARG A 207 -1.14 -6.05 4.59
N ILE A 208 -0.05 -5.80 3.92
CA ILE A 208 0.07 -4.79 2.87
C ILE A 208 -0.67 -5.32 1.64
N SER A 209 -1.20 -4.45 0.81
CA SER A 209 -2.01 -4.82 -0.34
C SER A 209 -1.71 -3.90 -1.53
N GLY A 210 -0.65 -4.19 -2.27
CA GLY A 210 -0.26 -3.60 -3.56
C GLY A 210 -0.05 -2.09 -3.60
N THR A 211 -0.96 -1.31 -3.07
CA THR A 211 -0.95 0.16 -3.18
C THR A 211 -1.59 0.83 -1.97
N GLY A 212 -1.35 2.13 -1.79
CA GLY A 212 -1.96 2.92 -0.73
C GLY A 212 -1.41 2.61 0.66
N PHE A 213 -0.11 2.37 0.79
CA PHE A 213 0.53 2.14 2.08
C PHE A 213 1.72 3.08 2.29
N LEU A 214 1.93 3.45 3.55
CA LEU A 214 3.03 4.30 4.00
C LEU A 214 4.05 3.43 4.74
N VAL A 215 5.31 3.56 4.33
CA VAL A 215 6.47 2.89 4.92
C VAL A 215 7.33 3.94 5.63
N PRO A 216 7.69 3.75 6.91
CA PRO A 216 8.68 4.59 7.58
C PRO A 216 10.01 4.59 6.84
N SER A 217 10.73 5.71 6.82
CA SER A 217 12.05 5.78 6.17
C SER A 217 13.07 4.82 6.77
N GLU A 218 12.97 4.50 8.06
CA GLU A 218 13.87 3.57 8.74
C GLU A 218 13.86 2.15 8.14
N TYR A 219 12.74 1.72 7.54
CA TYR A 219 12.63 0.41 6.85
C TYR A 219 13.29 0.39 5.47
N LEU A 220 13.66 1.55 4.94
CA LEU A 220 14.19 1.72 3.59
C LEU A 220 15.66 2.16 3.57
N VAL A 221 16.30 2.26 4.73
CA VAL A 221 17.73 2.66 4.84
C VAL A 221 18.65 1.70 4.07
N ASP A 222 18.32 0.40 4.07
CA ASP A 222 19.05 -0.61 3.30
C ASP A 222 18.51 -0.80 1.87
N GLY A 223 17.69 0.12 1.38
CA GLY A 223 17.04 0.09 0.08
C GLY A 223 15.79 -0.80 0.02
N TRP A 224 15.18 -0.85 -1.16
CA TRP A 224 14.01 -1.71 -1.44
C TRP A 224 14.46 -3.12 -1.80
N LYS A 225 14.04 -4.13 -1.04
CA LYS A 225 14.51 -5.53 -1.17
C LYS A 225 13.49 -6.45 -1.86
N TYR A 226 12.25 -6.02 -2.00
CA TYR A 226 11.10 -6.83 -2.42
C TYR A 226 10.92 -6.79 -3.93
N THR A 227 11.30 -7.87 -4.63
CA THR A 227 11.30 -7.94 -6.10
C THR A 227 10.49 -9.11 -6.66
N SER A 228 9.79 -9.85 -5.81
CA SER A 228 8.90 -10.94 -6.24
C SER A 228 7.70 -10.40 -7.06
N LEU A 229 6.88 -11.29 -7.59
CA LEU A 229 5.66 -10.92 -8.31
C LEU A 229 4.63 -10.22 -7.41
N THR A 230 4.69 -10.51 -6.12
CA THR A 230 3.83 -9.95 -5.08
C THR A 230 4.70 -9.29 -4.01
N GLU A 231 5.38 -8.20 -4.39
CA GLU A 231 6.34 -7.48 -3.55
C GLU A 231 5.71 -6.98 -2.23
N ASP A 232 4.43 -6.68 -2.26
CA ASP A 232 3.63 -6.26 -1.10
C ASP A 232 3.43 -7.39 -0.08
N LEU A 233 3.18 -8.61 -0.57
CA LEU A 233 3.08 -9.79 0.31
C LEU A 233 4.45 -10.20 0.85
N GLU A 234 5.49 -10.13 0.02
CA GLU A 234 6.86 -10.37 0.44
C GLU A 234 7.25 -9.41 1.58
N MET A 235 6.99 -8.12 1.42
CA MET A 235 7.18 -7.11 2.46
C MET A 235 6.33 -7.41 3.71
N SER A 236 5.07 -7.81 3.54
CA SER A 236 4.18 -8.13 4.68
C SER A 236 4.64 -9.33 5.49
N ALA A 237 5.40 -10.24 4.89
CA ALA A 237 5.89 -11.46 5.54
C ALA A 237 7.26 -11.26 6.21
N SER A 238 8.00 -10.21 5.84
CA SER A 238 9.35 -9.94 6.34
C SER A 238 9.38 -8.94 7.49
N GLU A 239 8.33 -8.12 7.63
CA GLU A 239 8.16 -7.08 8.66
C GLU A 239 7.09 -7.47 9.69
#